data_626d77d5202795131f5b232590b0ba9b
#
_entry.id   626d77d5202795131f5b232590b0ba9b
#
_cell.length_a   1.000
_cell.length_b   1.000
_cell.length_c   1.000
_cell.angle_alpha   90.00
_cell.angle_beta   90.00
_cell.angle_gamma   90.00
#
_symmetry.space_group_name_H-M   'P 1'
#
loop_
_entity.id
_entity.type
_entity.pdbx_description
1 polymer ?
#
loop_
_entity_poly.entity_id
_entity_poly.type
_entity_poly.pdbx_seq_one_letter_code
_entity_poly.pdbx_strand_id
1 'polypeptide(L)'
;MIKTELESERNTNRKALRAGINVLVALIGLLISAGPALSENASDWITGLPREPIHVQAWPKGKKVAVCFILYVEVWGFGHGPNFRPDTAARDPDVVDESFRQYAIYWGIPRVGRLFNEQALPLSIALNAAFPEEHPDVWQQFRSLVPKAPIIAHGINNSTELLPLGRGLDAQKAYIQRTLDLIEKGTGVRSRGWTSPSVYPNADTFTATAAQGISYSLDAMDSDVLSRLATKSGPLVLIPYPVVAVDMGHYLERSKDPSDMERLWTDYVTELARDAADPDREATVIAIGIHPFVVGTPAGAAALRRVLENLKKQELVWVTDVQAVLDAMGENP
;
A
#
# COMPACT_ATOMS: atom_id res chain seq x y z
N MET A 1 -49.36 50.87 31.45
CA MET A 1 -47.93 51.07 31.64
C MET A 1 -47.13 49.76 31.66
N ILE A 2 -47.50 48.73 32.33
CA ILE A 2 -46.71 47.43 32.42
C ILE A 2 -46.60 46.68 31.07
N LYS A 3 -47.61 46.74 30.20
CA LYS A 3 -47.60 46.02 28.93
C LYS A 3 -46.59 46.59 27.89
N THR A 4 -46.33 47.91 27.95
CA THR A 4 -45.44 48.62 27.02
C THR A 4 -43.99 48.42 27.37
N GLU A 5 -43.65 48.24 28.66
CA GLU A 5 -42.28 47.92 29.11
C GLU A 5 -41.84 46.50 28.74
N LEU A 6 -42.75 45.54 28.90
CA LEU A 6 -42.44 44.14 28.55
C LEU A 6 -42.23 43.93 27.02
N GLU A 7 -42.93 44.72 26.17
CA GLU A 7 -42.71 44.67 24.73
C GLU A 7 -41.41 45.36 24.30
N SER A 8 -40.96 46.40 25.02
CA SER A 8 -39.70 47.07 24.80
C SER A 8 -38.51 46.16 25.13
N GLU A 9 -38.56 45.49 26.30
CA GLU A 9 -37.49 44.53 26.73
C GLU A 9 -37.39 43.31 25.80
N ARG A 10 -38.53 42.78 25.34
CA ARG A 10 -38.53 41.67 24.35
C ARG A 10 -37.90 42.07 23.01
N ASN A 11 -38.09 43.31 22.56
CA ASN A 11 -37.57 43.79 21.30
C ASN A 11 -36.06 44.05 21.39
N THR A 12 -35.59 44.56 22.53
CA THR A 12 -34.16 44.80 22.80
C THR A 12 -33.40 43.46 22.89
N ASN A 13 -33.94 42.48 23.59
CA ASN A 13 -33.36 41.15 23.68
C ASN A 13 -33.32 40.40 22.34
N ARG A 14 -34.33 40.55 21.48
CA ARG A 14 -34.31 39.97 20.10
C ARG A 14 -33.28 40.62 19.20
N LYS A 15 -33.02 41.93 19.33
CA LYS A 15 -31.94 42.60 18.56
C LYS A 15 -30.57 42.21 19.03
N ALA A 16 -30.35 42.06 20.35
CA ALA A 16 -29.10 41.58 20.90
C ALA A 16 -28.78 40.14 20.53
N LEU A 17 -29.81 39.23 20.52
CA LEU A 17 -29.68 37.87 20.13
C LEU A 17 -29.36 37.70 18.62
N ARG A 18 -29.98 38.53 17.73
CA ARG A 18 -29.69 38.56 16.29
C ARG A 18 -28.28 39.11 16.01
N ALA A 19 -27.83 40.11 16.73
CA ALA A 19 -26.45 40.63 16.62
C ALA A 19 -25.40 39.57 17.04
N GLY A 20 -25.65 38.86 18.16
CA GLY A 20 -24.81 37.78 18.64
C GLY A 20 -24.72 36.58 17.66
N ILE A 21 -25.85 36.22 17.06
CA ILE A 21 -25.88 35.14 16.05
C ILE A 21 -25.14 35.54 14.76
N ASN A 22 -25.27 36.76 14.30
CA ASN A 22 -24.56 37.23 13.10
C ASN A 22 -23.02 37.31 13.34
N VAL A 23 -22.56 37.67 14.54
CA VAL A 23 -21.14 37.67 14.88
C VAL A 23 -20.61 36.24 14.98
N LEU A 24 -21.39 35.30 15.53
CA LEU A 24 -21.01 33.90 15.64
C LEU A 24 -20.92 33.22 14.26
N VAL A 25 -21.86 33.54 13.35
CA VAL A 25 -21.84 33.02 11.97
C VAL A 25 -20.67 33.62 11.17
N ALA A 26 -20.32 34.89 11.39
CA ALA A 26 -19.16 35.51 10.76
C ALA A 26 -17.83 34.95 11.28
N LEU A 27 -17.74 34.61 12.59
CA LEU A 27 -16.57 33.97 13.18
C LEU A 27 -16.42 32.50 12.75
N ILE A 28 -17.51 31.77 12.59
CA ILE A 28 -17.50 30.41 12.06
C ILE A 28 -17.15 30.42 10.56
N GLY A 29 -17.63 31.37 9.79
CA GLY A 29 -17.27 31.56 8.37
C GLY A 29 -15.81 31.92 8.15
N LEU A 30 -15.14 32.61 9.08
CA LEU A 30 -13.69 32.89 9.01
C LEU A 30 -12.82 31.70 9.46
N LEU A 31 -13.38 30.77 10.23
CA LEU A 31 -12.67 29.54 10.64
C LEU A 31 -12.73 28.40 9.62
N ILE A 32 -13.64 28.48 8.64
CA ILE A 32 -13.79 27.46 7.57
C ILE A 32 -12.91 27.76 6.35
N SER A 33 -12.34 28.96 6.24
CA SER A 33 -11.50 29.34 5.08
C SER A 33 -9.99 29.15 5.27
N ALA A 34 -9.54 28.66 6.41
CA ALA A 34 -8.17 28.22 6.62
C ALA A 34 -8.17 26.69 6.77
N GLY A 35 -8.36 25.97 5.66
CA GLY A 35 -7.79 24.64 5.58
C GLY A 35 -6.30 24.76 5.92
N PRO A 36 -5.68 23.80 6.61
CA PRO A 36 -4.24 23.86 6.83
C PRO A 36 -3.60 24.00 5.46
N ALA A 37 -3.00 25.14 5.18
CA ALA A 37 -1.99 25.23 4.14
C ALA A 37 -0.96 24.19 4.56
N LEU A 38 -0.90 23.06 3.85
CA LEU A 38 0.18 22.12 3.96
C LEU A 38 1.43 22.95 3.72
N SER A 39 2.24 23.13 4.77
CA SER A 39 3.44 23.93 4.68
C SER A 39 4.31 23.28 3.60
N GLU A 40 4.75 24.06 2.62
CA GLU A 40 5.60 23.60 1.51
C GLU A 40 6.94 22.98 1.96
N ASN A 41 7.20 22.87 3.25
CA ASN A 41 8.38 22.29 3.88
C ASN A 41 8.05 21.40 5.10
N ALA A 42 6.93 20.66 5.06
CA ALA A 42 6.66 19.71 6.14
C ALA A 42 7.68 18.58 6.10
N SER A 43 8.50 18.45 7.14
CA SER A 43 9.28 17.23 7.36
C SER A 43 8.33 16.07 7.56
N ASP A 44 8.65 14.91 6.95
CA ASP A 44 7.94 13.67 7.23
C ASP A 44 7.99 13.39 8.75
N TRP A 45 6.82 13.22 9.37
CA TRP A 45 6.71 13.06 10.82
C TRP A 45 7.34 11.74 11.34
N ILE A 46 7.49 10.73 10.45
CA ILE A 46 8.12 9.44 10.78
C ILE A 46 9.64 9.56 10.72
N THR A 47 10.17 10.19 9.69
CA THR A 47 11.60 10.20 9.40
C THR A 47 12.29 11.51 9.81
N GLY A 48 11.52 12.60 9.97
CA GLY A 48 12.05 13.96 10.14
C GLY A 48 12.78 14.48 8.89
N LEU A 49 12.63 13.82 7.74
CA LEU A 49 13.25 14.20 6.47
C LEU A 49 12.27 15.02 5.61
N PRO A 50 12.78 15.91 4.75
CA PRO A 50 11.92 16.63 3.81
C PRO A 50 11.18 15.65 2.88
N ARG A 51 9.87 15.85 2.74
CA ARG A 51 9.00 15.05 1.87
C ARG A 51 8.07 15.95 1.08
N GLU A 52 7.99 15.73 -0.22
CA GLU A 52 7.17 16.53 -1.13
C GLU A 52 6.23 15.62 -1.92
N PRO A 53 4.97 16.01 -2.15
CA PRO A 53 4.09 15.29 -3.05
C PRO A 53 4.62 15.37 -4.49
N ILE A 54 4.37 14.32 -5.26
CA ILE A 54 4.65 14.30 -6.70
C ILE A 54 3.33 14.53 -7.42
N HIS A 55 3.22 15.66 -8.09
CA HIS A 55 2.00 16.11 -8.77
C HIS A 55 1.82 15.40 -10.11
N VAL A 56 0.79 14.57 -10.23
CA VAL A 56 0.42 13.88 -11.48
C VAL A 56 -1.00 14.30 -11.85
N GLN A 57 -1.17 14.96 -12.99
CA GLN A 57 -2.49 15.39 -13.46
C GLN A 57 -3.32 14.24 -14.01
N ALA A 58 -2.70 13.34 -14.73
CA ALA A 58 -3.34 12.15 -15.27
C ALA A 58 -2.30 11.06 -15.58
N TRP A 59 -2.71 9.82 -15.40
CA TRP A 59 -2.00 8.64 -15.88
C TRP A 59 -2.20 8.44 -17.39
N PRO A 60 -1.48 7.51 -18.03
CA PRO A 60 -1.62 7.25 -19.46
C PRO A 60 -3.08 7.08 -19.91
N LYS A 61 -3.40 7.65 -21.07
CA LYS A 61 -4.76 7.67 -21.66
C LYS A 61 -5.80 8.43 -20.81
N GLY A 62 -5.36 9.43 -20.03
CA GLY A 62 -6.25 10.26 -19.21
C GLY A 62 -6.83 9.56 -17.99
N LYS A 63 -6.25 8.44 -17.57
CA LYS A 63 -6.67 7.74 -16.35
C LYS A 63 -6.33 8.59 -15.12
N LYS A 64 -7.08 8.39 -14.05
CA LYS A 64 -6.95 9.19 -12.81
C LYS A 64 -6.53 8.33 -11.60
N VAL A 65 -6.79 7.04 -11.62
CA VAL A 65 -6.42 6.12 -10.52
C VAL A 65 -5.56 4.99 -11.06
N ALA A 66 -4.29 4.93 -10.67
CA ALA A 66 -3.43 3.79 -10.93
C ALA A 66 -3.60 2.75 -9.81
N VAL A 67 -3.87 1.50 -10.18
CA VAL A 67 -4.05 0.39 -9.23
C VAL A 67 -3.00 -0.67 -9.51
N CYS A 68 -2.08 -0.88 -8.55
CA CYS A 68 -1.01 -1.87 -8.62
C CYS A 68 -1.31 -3.02 -7.64
N PHE A 69 -1.48 -4.24 -8.13
CA PHE A 69 -1.53 -5.41 -7.26
C PHE A 69 -0.12 -5.93 -7.00
N ILE A 70 0.20 -6.14 -5.72
CA ILE A 70 1.51 -6.59 -5.25
C ILE A 70 1.33 -7.99 -4.65
N LEU A 71 1.77 -9.02 -5.38
CA LEU A 71 1.74 -10.40 -4.84
C LEU A 71 2.97 -10.61 -3.95
N TYR A 72 2.71 -10.94 -2.70
CA TYR A 72 3.73 -11.30 -1.74
C TYR A 72 4.14 -12.76 -1.95
N VAL A 73 5.37 -12.98 -2.39
CA VAL A 73 5.97 -14.30 -2.61
C VAL A 73 6.97 -14.52 -1.49
N GLU A 74 6.47 -15.14 -0.44
CA GLU A 74 7.13 -15.19 0.88
C GLU A 74 7.48 -16.60 1.28
N VAL A 75 8.51 -16.70 2.12
CA VAL A 75 8.92 -17.91 2.83
C VAL A 75 9.04 -17.65 4.32
N TRP A 76 8.75 -18.66 5.10
CA TRP A 76 8.88 -18.68 6.57
C TRP A 76 9.68 -19.91 7.00
N GLY A 77 10.37 -19.83 8.14
CA GLY A 77 10.90 -21.01 8.79
C GLY A 77 9.79 -22.00 9.12
N PHE A 78 10.05 -23.27 9.02
CA PHE A 78 9.06 -24.32 9.30
C PHE A 78 8.40 -24.13 10.66
N GLY A 79 7.08 -24.06 10.68
CA GLY A 79 6.28 -23.84 11.87
C GLY A 79 6.25 -22.39 12.42
N HIS A 80 6.94 -21.43 11.78
CA HIS A 80 7.12 -20.06 12.27
C HIS A 80 6.49 -18.98 11.38
N GLY A 81 5.52 -19.32 10.57
CA GLY A 81 4.77 -18.33 9.77
C GLY A 81 3.52 -17.83 10.49
N PRO A 82 2.68 -17.05 9.79
CA PRO A 82 1.43 -16.54 10.36
C PRO A 82 0.49 -17.69 10.73
N ASN A 83 -0.18 -17.55 11.88
CA ASN A 83 -1.23 -18.46 12.30
C ASN A 83 -2.55 -18.06 11.66
N PHE A 84 -3.23 -19.00 11.01
CA PHE A 84 -4.52 -18.77 10.38
C PHE A 84 -5.67 -18.88 11.38
N ARG A 85 -5.38 -19.39 12.57
CA ARG A 85 -6.33 -19.50 13.67
C ARG A 85 -5.67 -19.05 14.97
N PRO A 86 -6.23 -18.08 15.70
CA PRO A 86 -5.66 -17.58 16.95
C PRO A 86 -5.46 -18.66 18.03
N ASP A 87 -6.35 -19.66 18.07
CA ASP A 87 -6.29 -20.77 19.02
C ASP A 87 -5.16 -21.76 18.75
N THR A 88 -4.49 -21.67 17.60
CA THR A 88 -3.37 -22.53 17.24
C THR A 88 -2.00 -21.87 17.43
N ALA A 89 -1.96 -20.61 17.81
CA ALA A 89 -0.71 -19.83 17.95
C ALA A 89 0.29 -20.41 18.97
N ALA A 90 -0.19 -21.22 19.92
CA ALA A 90 0.68 -21.87 20.92
C ALA A 90 1.28 -23.20 20.45
N ARG A 91 0.98 -23.67 19.23
CA ARG A 91 1.55 -24.92 18.69
C ARG A 91 2.97 -24.68 18.19
N ASP A 92 3.90 -25.54 18.58
CA ASP A 92 5.30 -25.48 18.19
C ASP A 92 5.85 -26.92 17.93
N PRO A 93 6.18 -27.27 16.69
CA PRO A 93 5.86 -26.56 15.45
C PRO A 93 4.38 -26.69 15.07
N ASP A 94 3.82 -25.63 14.47
CA ASP A 94 2.45 -25.68 13.92
C ASP A 94 2.44 -26.31 12.53
N VAL A 95 2.25 -27.63 12.48
CA VAL A 95 2.23 -28.38 11.20
C VAL A 95 0.95 -28.17 10.38
N VAL A 96 -0.13 -27.69 11.01
CA VAL A 96 -1.40 -27.45 10.32
C VAL A 96 -1.31 -26.16 9.52
N ASP A 97 -0.92 -25.06 10.16
CA ASP A 97 -0.73 -23.79 9.47
C ASP A 97 0.45 -23.89 8.49
N GLU A 98 1.49 -24.68 8.81
CA GLU A 98 2.57 -24.98 7.85
C GLU A 98 2.04 -25.64 6.59
N SER A 99 1.16 -26.64 6.70
CA SER A 99 0.58 -27.28 5.51
C SER A 99 -0.24 -26.31 4.66
N PHE A 100 -0.87 -25.32 5.27
CA PHE A 100 -1.60 -24.27 4.54
C PHE A 100 -0.65 -23.26 3.88
N ARG A 101 0.47 -22.93 4.50
CA ARG A 101 1.54 -22.14 3.86
C ARG A 101 2.11 -22.88 2.64
N GLN A 102 2.38 -24.18 2.76
CA GLN A 102 2.82 -25.02 1.63
C GLN A 102 1.76 -25.07 0.50
N TYR A 103 0.48 -25.17 0.86
CA TYR A 103 -0.58 -25.04 -0.13
C TYR A 103 -0.54 -23.69 -0.87
N ALA A 104 -0.34 -22.60 -0.16
CA ALA A 104 -0.24 -21.28 -0.76
C ALA A 104 0.93 -21.19 -1.75
N ILE A 105 2.09 -21.77 -1.41
CA ILE A 105 3.27 -21.81 -2.27
C ILE A 105 2.99 -22.64 -3.54
N TYR A 106 2.61 -23.90 -3.39
CA TYR A 106 2.55 -24.83 -4.53
C TYR A 106 1.27 -24.67 -5.37
N TRP A 107 0.18 -24.17 -4.82
CA TRP A 107 -1.10 -24.02 -5.50
C TRP A 107 -1.51 -22.56 -5.65
N GLY A 108 -1.32 -21.76 -4.60
CA GLY A 108 -1.77 -20.38 -4.54
C GLY A 108 -1.00 -19.48 -5.51
N ILE A 109 0.32 -19.45 -5.43
CA ILE A 109 1.18 -18.62 -6.28
C ILE A 109 0.94 -18.89 -7.78
N PRO A 110 1.00 -20.15 -8.26
CA PRO A 110 0.72 -20.43 -9.67
C PRO A 110 -0.72 -20.07 -10.09
N ARG A 111 -1.70 -20.20 -9.20
CA ARG A 111 -3.09 -19.83 -9.49
C ARG A 111 -3.24 -18.33 -9.70
N VAL A 112 -2.63 -17.51 -8.85
CA VAL A 112 -2.62 -16.04 -9.00
C VAL A 112 -1.90 -15.66 -10.29
N GLY A 113 -0.75 -16.25 -10.59
CA GLY A 113 -0.02 -16.00 -11.83
C GLY A 113 -0.87 -16.31 -13.08
N ARG A 114 -1.56 -17.46 -13.10
CA ARG A 114 -2.50 -17.79 -14.18
C ARG A 114 -3.64 -16.78 -14.30
N LEU A 115 -4.21 -16.36 -13.18
CA LEU A 115 -5.31 -15.39 -13.16
C LEU A 115 -4.90 -14.06 -13.83
N PHE A 116 -3.75 -13.49 -13.45
CA PHE A 116 -3.27 -12.25 -14.05
C PHE A 116 -2.91 -12.43 -15.53
N ASN A 117 -2.30 -13.55 -15.90
CA ASN A 117 -2.01 -13.87 -17.30
C ASN A 117 -3.29 -14.00 -18.14
N GLU A 118 -4.31 -14.73 -17.66
CA GLU A 118 -5.62 -14.88 -18.31
C GLU A 118 -6.34 -13.54 -18.47
N GLN A 119 -6.24 -12.67 -17.49
CA GLN A 119 -6.83 -11.33 -17.54
C GLN A 119 -6.03 -10.34 -18.39
N ALA A 120 -4.83 -10.71 -18.84
CA ALA A 120 -3.87 -9.84 -19.51
C ALA A 120 -3.59 -8.55 -18.73
N LEU A 121 -3.48 -8.67 -17.41
CA LEU A 121 -3.19 -7.57 -16.52
C LEU A 121 -1.79 -7.72 -15.91
N PRO A 122 -1.08 -6.60 -15.68
CA PRO A 122 0.21 -6.63 -15.00
C PRO A 122 0.05 -6.91 -13.51
N LEU A 123 1.13 -7.43 -12.91
CA LEU A 123 1.26 -7.77 -11.49
C LEU A 123 2.66 -7.38 -11.06
N SER A 124 2.82 -6.85 -9.84
CA SER A 124 4.13 -6.67 -9.20
C SER A 124 4.37 -7.76 -8.16
N ILE A 125 5.63 -8.09 -7.90
CA ILE A 125 6.02 -9.18 -6.99
C ILE A 125 6.84 -8.60 -5.85
N ALA A 126 6.35 -8.70 -4.61
CA ALA A 126 7.15 -8.52 -3.41
C ALA A 126 7.80 -9.88 -3.09
N LEU A 127 9.13 -9.96 -3.23
CA LEU A 127 9.85 -11.23 -3.20
C LEU A 127 10.77 -11.33 -1.98
N ASN A 128 10.57 -12.36 -1.15
CA ASN A 128 11.61 -12.80 -0.24
C ASN A 128 12.78 -13.41 -1.02
N ALA A 129 13.98 -12.96 -0.71
CA ALA A 129 15.18 -13.33 -1.45
C ALA A 129 15.52 -14.82 -1.41
N ALA A 130 15.08 -15.54 -0.38
CA ALA A 130 15.29 -16.99 -0.23
C ALA A 130 14.36 -17.82 -1.12
N PHE A 131 13.20 -17.26 -1.57
CA PHE A 131 12.18 -18.03 -2.28
C PHE A 131 12.67 -18.74 -3.55
N PRO A 132 13.45 -18.10 -4.46
CA PRO A 132 13.91 -18.76 -5.67
C PRO A 132 14.86 -19.95 -5.41
N GLU A 133 15.59 -19.94 -4.30
CA GLU A 133 16.49 -21.04 -3.91
C GLU A 133 15.74 -22.16 -3.19
N GLU A 134 14.79 -21.83 -2.33
CA GLU A 134 14.00 -22.80 -1.57
C GLU A 134 12.89 -23.48 -2.40
N HIS A 135 12.32 -22.76 -3.39
CA HIS A 135 11.21 -23.24 -4.23
C HIS A 135 11.47 -22.99 -5.74
N PRO A 136 12.56 -23.51 -6.33
CA PRO A 136 12.99 -23.15 -7.68
C PRO A 136 11.97 -23.52 -8.75
N ASP A 137 11.30 -24.67 -8.65
CA ASP A 137 10.31 -25.11 -9.63
C ASP A 137 9.06 -24.23 -9.62
N VAL A 138 8.57 -23.85 -8.43
CA VAL A 138 7.43 -22.95 -8.28
C VAL A 138 7.78 -21.57 -8.80
N TRP A 139 8.96 -21.07 -8.48
CA TRP A 139 9.46 -19.80 -8.98
C TRP A 139 9.53 -19.76 -10.51
N GLN A 140 10.14 -20.77 -11.11
CA GLN A 140 10.28 -20.87 -12.55
C GLN A 140 8.91 -20.95 -13.25
N GLN A 141 8.00 -21.79 -12.75
CA GLN A 141 6.63 -21.90 -13.25
C GLN A 141 5.90 -20.55 -13.14
N PHE A 142 5.96 -19.90 -11.98
CA PHE A 142 5.29 -18.62 -11.76
C PHE A 142 5.84 -17.52 -12.67
N ARG A 143 7.16 -17.41 -12.80
CA ARG A 143 7.80 -16.43 -13.68
C ARG A 143 7.44 -16.65 -15.16
N SER A 144 7.21 -17.86 -15.59
CA SER A 144 6.74 -18.13 -16.97
C SER A 144 5.34 -17.57 -17.24
N LEU A 145 4.49 -17.46 -16.22
CA LEU A 145 3.14 -16.89 -16.32
C LEU A 145 3.15 -15.35 -16.31
N VAL A 146 4.07 -14.75 -15.58
CA VAL A 146 4.18 -13.28 -15.39
C VAL A 146 5.62 -12.80 -15.63
N PRO A 147 6.19 -13.02 -16.83
CA PRO A 147 7.63 -12.81 -17.09
C PRO A 147 8.08 -11.36 -16.94
N LYS A 148 7.18 -10.40 -17.10
CA LYS A 148 7.47 -8.96 -17.04
C LYS A 148 7.18 -8.35 -15.68
N ALA A 149 6.63 -9.09 -14.72
CA ALA A 149 6.30 -8.54 -13.42
C ALA A 149 7.55 -7.98 -12.73
N PRO A 150 7.56 -6.70 -12.33
CA PRO A 150 8.67 -6.12 -11.59
C PRO A 150 8.81 -6.78 -10.23
N ILE A 151 10.07 -6.92 -9.79
CA ILE A 151 10.43 -7.51 -8.50
C ILE A 151 10.75 -6.39 -7.52
N ILE A 152 10.06 -6.40 -6.38
CA ILE A 152 10.25 -5.53 -5.23
C ILE A 152 10.93 -6.37 -4.15
N ALA A 153 12.05 -5.93 -3.63
CA ALA A 153 12.75 -6.64 -2.56
C ALA A 153 11.93 -6.60 -1.27
N HIS A 154 11.74 -7.78 -0.65
CA HIS A 154 10.92 -7.96 0.55
C HIS A 154 11.68 -8.74 1.64
N GLY A 155 12.92 -8.33 1.92
CA GLY A 155 13.76 -9.02 2.87
C GLY A 155 14.23 -10.41 2.43
N ILE A 156 14.97 -11.10 3.31
CA ILE A 156 15.50 -12.44 3.00
C ILE A 156 14.39 -13.48 3.15
N ASN A 157 13.68 -13.47 4.26
CA ASN A 157 12.47 -14.25 4.53
C ASN A 157 11.65 -13.54 5.62
N ASN A 158 10.45 -14.04 5.95
CA ASN A 158 9.56 -13.40 6.92
C ASN A 158 9.62 -14.00 8.34
N SER A 159 10.46 -15.00 8.58
CA SER A 159 10.67 -15.60 9.91
C SER A 159 12.00 -15.25 10.54
N THR A 160 13.01 -15.00 9.75
CA THR A 160 14.22 -14.40 10.30
C THR A 160 13.87 -12.97 10.64
N GLU A 161 13.94 -12.77 11.91
CA GLU A 161 13.75 -11.52 12.58
C GLU A 161 13.99 -10.34 11.66
N LEU A 162 12.95 -9.70 11.28
CA LEU A 162 12.87 -8.36 10.80
C LEU A 162 13.68 -7.36 11.58
N LEU A 163 14.34 -7.86 12.53
CA LEU A 163 14.91 -7.16 13.65
C LEU A 163 16.32 -6.66 13.42
N PRO A 164 17.01 -6.99 12.37
CA PRO A 164 18.05 -6.07 11.90
C PRO A 164 17.49 -4.67 11.63
N LEU A 165 16.22 -4.56 11.26
CA LEU A 165 15.55 -3.26 11.03
C LEU A 165 15.46 -2.39 12.30
N GLY A 166 15.48 -2.96 13.49
CA GLY A 166 15.58 -2.23 14.75
C GLY A 166 17.00 -1.91 15.21
N ARG A 167 18.05 -2.31 14.47
CA ARG A 167 19.45 -2.25 14.93
C ARG A 167 20.27 -1.05 14.40
N GLY A 168 19.62 -0.05 13.82
CA GLY A 168 20.27 1.15 13.30
C GLY A 168 20.73 1.01 11.85
N LEU A 169 21.20 2.13 11.32
CA LEU A 169 21.39 2.38 9.89
C LEU A 169 22.35 1.38 9.20
N ASP A 170 23.51 1.09 9.79
CA ASP A 170 24.51 0.25 9.13
C ASP A 170 24.10 -1.23 9.09
N ALA A 171 23.43 -1.72 10.13
CA ALA A 171 22.87 -3.07 10.13
C ALA A 171 21.76 -3.22 9.08
N GLN A 172 20.92 -2.21 8.90
CA GLN A 172 19.90 -2.20 7.88
C GLN A 172 20.49 -2.13 6.47
N LYS A 173 21.50 -1.31 6.24
CA LYS A 173 22.23 -1.27 4.96
C LYS A 173 22.79 -2.64 4.59
N ALA A 174 23.45 -3.32 5.52
CA ALA A 174 24.02 -4.64 5.30
C ALA A 174 22.95 -5.69 4.99
N TYR A 175 21.81 -5.66 5.71
CA TYR A 175 20.68 -6.56 5.47
C TYR A 175 20.05 -6.32 4.10
N ILE A 176 19.79 -5.07 3.73
CA ILE A 176 19.19 -4.70 2.44
C ILE A 176 20.15 -5.08 1.30
N GLN A 177 21.44 -4.76 1.43
CA GLN A 177 22.45 -5.16 0.43
C GLN A 177 22.44 -6.68 0.20
N ARG A 178 22.48 -7.46 1.28
CA ARG A 178 22.44 -8.92 1.19
C ARG A 178 21.12 -9.42 0.54
N THR A 179 19.98 -8.80 0.86
CA THR A 179 18.70 -9.13 0.25
C THR A 179 18.75 -8.91 -1.27
N LEU A 180 19.28 -7.77 -1.70
CA LEU A 180 19.40 -7.45 -3.13
C LEU A 180 20.34 -8.40 -3.86
N ASP A 181 21.48 -8.76 -3.27
CA ASP A 181 22.44 -9.69 -3.86
C ASP A 181 21.86 -11.10 -4.03
N LEU A 182 21.07 -11.56 -3.05
CA LEU A 182 20.36 -12.85 -3.12
C LEU A 182 19.25 -12.83 -4.18
N ILE A 183 18.49 -11.76 -4.28
CA ILE A 183 17.46 -11.61 -5.33
C ILE A 183 18.12 -11.62 -6.71
N GLU A 184 19.17 -10.85 -6.90
CA GLU A 184 19.91 -10.79 -8.18
C GLU A 184 20.48 -12.18 -8.54
N LYS A 185 21.09 -12.87 -7.59
CA LYS A 185 21.58 -14.26 -7.77
C LYS A 185 20.46 -15.22 -8.18
N GLY A 186 19.30 -15.16 -7.50
CA GLY A 186 18.18 -16.09 -7.72
C GLY A 186 17.30 -15.78 -8.94
N THR A 187 17.30 -14.53 -9.40
CA THR A 187 16.37 -14.07 -10.45
C THR A 187 17.04 -13.47 -11.68
N GLY A 188 18.31 -13.11 -11.60
CA GLY A 188 19.03 -12.34 -12.63
C GLY A 188 18.63 -10.85 -12.67
N VAL A 189 17.82 -10.37 -11.73
CA VAL A 189 17.30 -9.00 -11.68
C VAL A 189 17.68 -8.36 -10.35
N ARG A 190 18.35 -7.21 -10.39
CA ARG A 190 18.55 -6.39 -9.20
C ARG A 190 17.33 -5.52 -8.99
N SER A 191 16.64 -5.69 -7.84
CA SER A 191 15.47 -4.90 -7.52
C SER A 191 15.83 -3.43 -7.28
N ARG A 192 14.97 -2.53 -7.74
CA ARG A 192 15.01 -1.10 -7.45
C ARG A 192 13.94 -0.65 -6.44
N GLY A 193 13.07 -1.57 -6.02
CA GLY A 193 12.01 -1.33 -5.07
C GLY A 193 12.22 -2.05 -3.77
N TRP A 194 11.65 -1.51 -2.71
CA TRP A 194 11.64 -2.08 -1.37
C TRP A 194 10.25 -2.06 -0.75
N THR A 195 9.90 -3.12 -0.05
CA THR A 195 8.81 -3.15 0.93
C THR A 195 9.29 -3.93 2.15
N SER A 196 9.19 -3.32 3.31
CA SER A 196 9.69 -3.92 4.55
C SER A 196 8.89 -5.16 4.91
N PRO A 197 9.56 -6.28 5.24
CA PRO A 197 8.89 -7.46 5.75
C PRO A 197 8.01 -7.10 6.95
N SER A 198 6.79 -7.68 7.04
CA SER A 198 5.75 -7.38 8.03
C SER A 198 5.39 -5.89 8.15
N VAL A 199 5.75 -5.07 7.15
CA VAL A 199 5.48 -3.62 7.11
C VAL A 199 6.04 -2.88 8.34
N TYR A 200 7.27 -3.22 8.72
CA TYR A 200 7.97 -2.64 9.87
C TYR A 200 9.21 -1.81 9.47
N PRO A 201 9.07 -0.69 8.75
CA PRO A 201 10.15 0.26 8.58
C PRO A 201 10.36 1.04 9.89
N ASN A 202 11.57 1.59 10.07
CA ASN A 202 11.83 2.68 10.99
C ASN A 202 12.46 3.86 10.23
N ALA A 203 12.76 4.95 10.93
CA ALA A 203 13.30 6.16 10.29
C ALA A 203 14.60 5.90 9.51
N ASP A 204 15.46 4.98 9.97
CA ASP A 204 16.71 4.63 9.30
C ASP A 204 16.49 3.77 8.04
N THR A 205 15.38 3.04 7.95
CA THR A 205 15.09 2.14 6.81
C THR A 205 15.08 2.89 5.48
N PHE A 206 14.44 4.05 5.41
CA PHE A 206 14.36 4.84 4.19
C PHE A 206 15.73 5.34 3.71
N THR A 207 16.59 5.77 4.65
CA THR A 207 17.97 6.15 4.34
C THR A 207 18.81 4.93 3.95
N ALA A 208 18.61 3.80 4.61
CA ALA A 208 19.32 2.56 4.33
C ALA A 208 18.96 2.02 2.94
N THR A 209 17.68 2.03 2.56
CA THR A 209 17.21 1.60 1.23
C THR A 209 17.78 2.47 0.13
N ALA A 210 17.70 3.80 0.24
CA ALA A 210 18.28 4.73 -0.72
C ALA A 210 19.79 4.53 -0.85
N ALA A 211 20.51 4.27 0.24
CA ALA A 211 21.96 4.00 0.24
C ALA A 211 22.35 2.73 -0.54
N GLN A 212 21.42 1.80 -0.76
CA GLN A 212 21.63 0.57 -1.53
C GLN A 212 21.14 0.67 -2.99
N GLY A 213 20.82 1.87 -3.46
CA GLY A 213 20.37 2.11 -4.83
C GLY A 213 18.89 1.77 -5.06
N ILE A 214 18.12 1.59 -4.00
CA ILE A 214 16.65 1.50 -4.08
C ILE A 214 16.12 2.89 -4.43
N SER A 215 15.24 2.97 -5.42
CA SER A 215 14.66 4.22 -5.91
C SER A 215 13.21 4.45 -5.45
N TYR A 216 12.51 3.40 -5.00
CA TYR A 216 11.15 3.53 -4.48
C TYR A 216 10.86 2.54 -3.35
N SER A 217 9.91 2.92 -2.49
CA SER A 217 9.41 2.08 -1.39
C SER A 217 7.89 2.07 -1.32
N LEU A 218 7.32 0.94 -0.86
CA LEU A 218 5.90 0.78 -0.54
C LEU A 218 5.61 1.01 0.96
N ASP A 219 6.58 1.46 1.73
CA ASP A 219 6.44 1.61 3.20
C ASP A 219 5.73 2.93 3.59
N ALA A 220 4.89 3.49 2.71
CA ALA A 220 4.11 4.70 2.95
C ALA A 220 2.62 4.41 2.93
N MET A 221 1.93 4.71 4.04
CA MET A 221 0.52 4.36 4.26
C MET A 221 -0.39 5.58 4.49
N ASP A 222 0.14 6.78 4.31
CA ASP A 222 -0.42 8.03 4.79
C ASP A 222 -0.81 9.00 3.66
N SER A 223 -0.87 8.52 2.41
CA SER A 223 -1.16 9.35 1.25
C SER A 223 -1.86 8.53 0.15
N ASP A 224 -2.62 9.21 -0.72
CA ASP A 224 -3.19 8.66 -1.95
C ASP A 224 -2.39 9.10 -3.20
N VAL A 225 -1.36 9.93 -3.02
CA VAL A 225 -0.48 10.41 -4.10
C VAL A 225 0.96 10.00 -3.84
N LEU A 226 1.73 9.90 -4.92
CA LEU A 226 3.17 9.67 -4.81
C LEU A 226 3.85 10.81 -4.06
N SER A 227 4.93 10.50 -3.38
CA SER A 227 5.77 11.53 -2.76
C SER A 227 7.25 11.20 -2.89
N ARG A 228 8.09 12.22 -2.82
CA ARG A 228 9.54 12.12 -2.83
C ARG A 228 10.08 12.45 -1.45
N LEU A 229 10.79 11.51 -0.85
CA LEU A 229 11.49 11.67 0.41
C LEU A 229 12.96 11.98 0.12
N ALA A 230 13.44 13.11 0.64
CA ALA A 230 14.85 13.51 0.52
C ALA A 230 15.69 12.85 1.62
N THR A 231 16.20 11.64 1.35
CA THR A 231 17.08 10.96 2.31
C THR A 231 18.52 11.48 2.22
N LYS A 232 19.29 11.24 3.26
CA LYS A 232 20.74 11.58 3.28
C LYS A 232 21.56 10.84 2.21
N SER A 233 21.00 9.77 1.64
CA SER A 233 21.65 8.92 0.64
C SER A 233 21.09 9.08 -0.78
N GLY A 234 20.16 10.00 -0.96
CA GLY A 234 19.49 10.27 -2.24
C GLY A 234 17.97 10.29 -2.11
N PRO A 235 17.25 10.68 -3.15
CA PRO A 235 15.81 10.70 -3.15
C PRO A 235 15.23 9.27 -3.15
N LEU A 236 14.06 9.10 -2.53
CA LEU A 236 13.30 7.86 -2.54
C LEU A 236 11.83 8.20 -2.87
N VAL A 237 11.28 7.57 -3.90
CA VAL A 237 9.86 7.70 -4.22
C VAL A 237 9.05 6.80 -3.30
N LEU A 238 8.03 7.35 -2.65
CA LEU A 238 7.09 6.60 -1.83
C LEU A 238 5.81 6.37 -2.62
N ILE A 239 5.44 5.10 -2.77
CA ILE A 239 4.21 4.68 -3.44
C ILE A 239 3.19 4.35 -2.35
N PRO A 240 1.99 4.94 -2.36
CA PRO A 240 0.94 4.66 -1.39
C PRO A 240 0.59 3.18 -1.28
N TYR A 241 0.71 2.64 -0.07
CA TYR A 241 0.42 1.25 0.27
C TYR A 241 -0.48 1.22 1.51
N PRO A 242 -1.79 1.47 1.36
CA PRO A 242 -2.69 1.54 2.50
C PRO A 242 -2.88 0.15 3.12
N VAL A 243 -2.43 -0.04 4.35
CA VAL A 243 -2.54 -1.31 5.08
C VAL A 243 -3.99 -1.81 5.20
N VAL A 244 -4.95 -0.88 5.17
CA VAL A 244 -6.38 -1.21 5.18
C VAL A 244 -6.85 -1.92 3.90
N ALA A 245 -6.08 -1.86 2.81
CA ALA A 245 -6.38 -2.57 1.56
C ALA A 245 -5.58 -3.88 1.42
N VAL A 246 -4.77 -4.26 2.41
CA VAL A 246 -3.99 -5.51 2.40
C VAL A 246 -4.88 -6.66 2.84
N ASP A 247 -4.93 -7.74 2.07
CA ASP A 247 -5.81 -8.88 2.32
C ASP A 247 -5.48 -9.64 3.61
N MET A 248 -4.20 -9.80 3.94
CA MET A 248 -3.74 -10.57 5.11
C MET A 248 -4.31 -10.01 6.42
N GLY A 249 -4.22 -8.70 6.64
CA GLY A 249 -4.73 -8.07 7.85
C GLY A 249 -6.25 -8.26 8.03
N HIS A 250 -7.01 -8.28 6.94
CA HIS A 250 -8.45 -8.56 7.00
C HIS A 250 -8.74 -10.04 7.25
N TYR A 251 -8.01 -10.94 6.59
CA TYR A 251 -8.22 -12.37 6.71
C TYR A 251 -7.81 -12.90 8.08
N LEU A 252 -6.62 -12.56 8.57
CA LEU A 252 -6.10 -13.08 9.82
C LEU A 252 -6.62 -12.31 11.05
N GLU A 253 -6.58 -10.99 11.02
CA GLU A 253 -6.87 -10.17 12.19
C GLU A 253 -8.37 -9.88 12.35
N ARG A 254 -9.12 -9.75 11.25
CA ARG A 254 -10.53 -9.36 11.26
C ARG A 254 -11.47 -10.47 10.86
N SER A 255 -10.98 -11.67 10.62
CA SER A 255 -11.76 -12.86 10.23
C SER A 255 -12.71 -12.59 9.05
N LYS A 256 -12.23 -11.83 8.05
CA LYS A 256 -13.01 -11.50 6.86
C LYS A 256 -12.77 -12.52 5.76
N ASP A 257 -13.81 -12.83 5.00
CA ASP A 257 -13.72 -13.75 3.88
C ASP A 257 -13.32 -13.04 2.56
N PRO A 258 -13.01 -13.79 1.47
CA PRO A 258 -12.64 -13.22 0.19
C PRO A 258 -13.68 -12.28 -0.44
N SER A 259 -14.98 -12.44 -0.15
CA SER A 259 -16.03 -11.55 -0.67
C SER A 259 -16.04 -10.19 0.04
N ASP A 260 -15.64 -10.14 1.30
CA ASP A 260 -15.41 -8.88 2.00
C ASP A 260 -14.24 -8.12 1.35
N MET A 261 -13.18 -8.82 0.91
CA MET A 261 -12.07 -8.22 0.18
C MET A 261 -12.50 -7.67 -1.17
N GLU A 262 -13.30 -8.43 -1.92
CA GLU A 262 -13.87 -7.97 -3.19
C GLU A 262 -14.60 -6.65 -3.03
N ARG A 263 -15.48 -6.56 -2.03
CA ARG A 263 -16.23 -5.33 -1.73
C ARG A 263 -15.30 -4.19 -1.33
N LEU A 264 -14.37 -4.44 -0.40
CA LEU A 264 -13.44 -3.43 0.08
C LEU A 264 -12.61 -2.82 -1.07
N TRP A 265 -12.00 -3.64 -1.91
CA TRP A 265 -11.14 -3.15 -3.00
C TRP A 265 -11.96 -2.43 -4.07
N THR A 266 -13.17 -2.92 -4.37
CA THR A 266 -14.07 -2.29 -5.33
C THR A 266 -14.52 -0.92 -4.83
N ASP A 267 -14.96 -0.82 -3.58
CA ASP A 267 -15.43 0.42 -2.96
C ASP A 267 -14.27 1.43 -2.85
N TYR A 268 -13.09 0.98 -2.40
CA TYR A 268 -11.91 1.83 -2.25
C TYR A 268 -11.52 2.50 -3.57
N VAL A 269 -11.36 1.71 -4.63
CA VAL A 269 -10.97 2.23 -5.95
C VAL A 269 -12.08 3.08 -6.57
N THR A 270 -13.35 2.72 -6.34
CA THR A 270 -14.50 3.50 -6.83
C THR A 270 -14.57 4.88 -6.19
N GLU A 271 -14.29 4.99 -4.88
CA GLU A 271 -14.25 6.30 -4.20
C GLU A 271 -13.05 7.13 -4.66
N LEU A 272 -11.85 6.53 -4.81
CA LEU A 272 -10.72 7.25 -5.40
C LEU A 272 -11.04 7.76 -6.82
N ALA A 273 -11.74 6.97 -7.64
CA ALA A 273 -12.13 7.37 -8.98
C ALA A 273 -13.19 8.49 -8.95
N ARG A 274 -14.10 8.47 -7.97
CA ARG A 274 -15.10 9.53 -7.77
C ARG A 274 -14.44 10.85 -7.38
N ASP A 275 -13.53 10.81 -6.42
CA ASP A 275 -12.78 12.00 -5.99
C ASP A 275 -11.93 12.57 -7.13
N ALA A 276 -11.26 11.71 -7.89
CA ALA A 276 -10.42 12.08 -9.00
C ALA A 276 -11.19 12.51 -10.28
N ALA A 277 -12.52 12.37 -10.32
CA ALA A 277 -13.36 12.87 -11.39
C ALA A 277 -13.47 14.42 -11.38
N ASP A 278 -13.18 15.06 -10.25
CA ASP A 278 -13.00 16.50 -10.16
C ASP A 278 -11.75 16.91 -10.98
N PRO A 279 -11.88 17.79 -11.98
CA PRO A 279 -10.76 18.19 -12.82
C PRO A 279 -9.62 18.89 -12.06
N ASP A 280 -9.93 19.51 -10.92
CA ASP A 280 -8.95 20.18 -10.06
C ASP A 280 -8.19 19.19 -9.14
N ARG A 281 -8.61 17.94 -9.12
CA ARG A 281 -7.93 16.88 -8.34
C ARG A 281 -6.83 16.20 -9.14
N GLU A 282 -5.76 15.88 -8.44
CA GLU A 282 -4.63 15.11 -8.97
C GLU A 282 -4.99 13.64 -9.17
N ALA A 283 -4.22 12.99 -10.03
CA ALA A 283 -4.31 11.55 -10.19
C ALA A 283 -3.71 10.83 -8.97
N THR A 284 -4.38 9.77 -8.55
CA THR A 284 -4.01 8.97 -7.38
C THR A 284 -3.38 7.64 -7.77
N VAL A 285 -2.73 6.99 -6.83
CA VAL A 285 -2.15 5.64 -6.99
C VAL A 285 -2.39 4.84 -5.73
N ILE A 286 -2.67 3.55 -5.90
CA ILE A 286 -2.80 2.61 -4.80
C ILE A 286 -2.05 1.32 -5.12
N ALA A 287 -1.20 0.88 -4.20
CA ALA A 287 -0.63 -0.46 -4.19
C ALA A 287 -1.44 -1.34 -3.24
N ILE A 288 -2.01 -2.43 -3.76
CA ILE A 288 -2.83 -3.39 -3.01
C ILE A 288 -2.02 -4.65 -2.77
N GLY A 289 -1.69 -4.93 -1.51
CA GLY A 289 -0.99 -6.15 -1.11
C GLY A 289 -1.91 -7.36 -1.13
N ILE A 290 -1.51 -8.41 -1.84
CA ILE A 290 -2.25 -9.68 -1.92
C ILE A 290 -1.34 -10.87 -1.59
N HIS A 291 -1.87 -11.82 -0.82
CA HIS A 291 -1.13 -12.98 -0.35
C HIS A 291 -1.69 -14.29 -0.91
N PRO A 292 -0.84 -15.24 -1.32
CA PRO A 292 -1.28 -16.46 -2.00
C PRO A 292 -2.12 -17.39 -1.11
N PHE A 293 -2.00 -17.31 0.20
CA PHE A 293 -2.85 -18.07 1.14
C PHE A 293 -4.27 -17.45 1.30
N VAL A 294 -4.50 -16.23 0.84
CA VAL A 294 -5.83 -15.59 0.77
C VAL A 294 -6.36 -15.69 -0.65
N VAL A 295 -5.80 -14.91 -1.57
CA VAL A 295 -6.29 -14.81 -2.95
C VAL A 295 -5.89 -16.01 -3.84
N GLY A 296 -4.95 -16.83 -3.42
CA GLY A 296 -4.54 -18.03 -4.13
C GLY A 296 -5.41 -19.26 -3.84
N THR A 297 -6.35 -19.18 -2.87
CA THR A 297 -7.38 -20.22 -2.69
C THR A 297 -8.42 -20.17 -3.83
N PRO A 298 -9.20 -21.24 -4.11
CA PRO A 298 -10.25 -21.18 -5.14
C PRO A 298 -11.25 -20.04 -4.92
N ALA A 299 -11.72 -19.84 -3.69
CA ALA A 299 -12.65 -18.77 -3.35
C ALA A 299 -12.01 -17.39 -3.48
N GLY A 300 -10.78 -17.22 -2.98
CA GLY A 300 -10.01 -15.98 -3.09
C GLY A 300 -9.71 -15.60 -4.54
N ALA A 301 -9.32 -16.56 -5.38
CA ALA A 301 -9.10 -16.33 -6.80
C ALA A 301 -10.38 -15.95 -7.55
N ALA A 302 -11.52 -16.51 -7.16
CA ALA A 302 -12.82 -16.13 -7.74
C ALA A 302 -13.18 -14.67 -7.36
N ALA A 303 -12.99 -14.27 -6.11
CA ALA A 303 -13.20 -12.89 -5.65
C ALA A 303 -12.25 -11.92 -6.39
N LEU A 304 -10.95 -12.22 -6.42
CA LEU A 304 -9.96 -11.39 -7.12
C LEU A 304 -10.28 -11.27 -8.61
N ARG A 305 -10.73 -12.34 -9.27
CA ARG A 305 -11.16 -12.30 -10.66
C ARG A 305 -12.27 -11.26 -10.89
N ARG A 306 -13.30 -11.26 -10.04
CA ARG A 306 -14.40 -10.29 -10.13
C ARG A 306 -13.93 -8.85 -9.90
N VAL A 307 -13.01 -8.64 -8.96
CA VAL A 307 -12.37 -7.33 -8.77
C VAL A 307 -11.68 -6.88 -10.05
N LEU A 308 -10.78 -7.69 -10.61
CA LEU A 308 -10.04 -7.33 -11.82
C LEU A 308 -10.98 -7.06 -13.01
N GLU A 309 -12.02 -7.85 -13.19
CA GLU A 309 -13.04 -7.66 -14.22
C GLU A 309 -13.86 -6.37 -14.00
N ASN A 310 -14.12 -6.01 -12.76
CA ASN A 310 -14.79 -4.74 -12.41
C ASN A 310 -13.88 -3.54 -12.71
N LEU A 311 -12.65 -3.55 -12.19
CA LEU A 311 -11.71 -2.44 -12.37
C LEU A 311 -11.38 -2.17 -13.84
N LYS A 312 -11.31 -3.20 -14.69
CA LYS A 312 -11.13 -3.04 -16.15
C LYS A 312 -12.24 -2.24 -16.83
N LYS A 313 -13.44 -2.20 -16.25
CA LYS A 313 -14.62 -1.48 -16.81
C LYS A 313 -14.67 -0.03 -16.37
N GLN A 314 -13.91 0.36 -15.35
CA GLN A 314 -13.92 1.72 -14.81
C GLN A 314 -13.10 2.66 -15.71
N GLU A 315 -13.73 3.72 -16.22
CA GLU A 315 -13.14 4.61 -17.21
C GLU A 315 -11.89 5.33 -16.67
N LEU A 316 -11.89 5.75 -15.42
CA LEU A 316 -10.79 6.49 -14.79
C LEU A 316 -9.69 5.60 -14.20
N VAL A 317 -9.88 4.27 -14.17
CA VAL A 317 -8.96 3.34 -13.52
C VAL A 317 -7.95 2.77 -14.52
N TRP A 318 -6.70 2.69 -14.09
CA TRP A 318 -5.59 2.05 -14.79
C TRP A 318 -5.00 0.95 -13.90
N VAL A 319 -5.38 -0.30 -14.16
CA VAL A 319 -4.74 -1.45 -13.51
C VAL A 319 -3.37 -1.65 -14.15
N THR A 320 -2.32 -1.54 -13.34
CA THR A 320 -0.94 -1.49 -13.82
C THR A 320 0.03 -2.13 -12.82
N ASP A 321 1.32 -2.04 -13.07
CA ASP A 321 2.38 -2.41 -12.14
C ASP A 321 3.17 -1.16 -11.66
N VAL A 322 3.98 -1.35 -10.62
CA VAL A 322 4.73 -0.25 -10.02
C VAL A 322 5.77 0.36 -10.97
N GLN A 323 6.37 -0.44 -11.86
CA GLN A 323 7.35 0.10 -12.81
C GLN A 323 6.67 1.02 -13.83
N ALA A 324 5.51 0.62 -14.35
CA ALA A 324 4.76 1.44 -15.29
C ALA A 324 4.27 2.77 -14.65
N VAL A 325 3.95 2.78 -13.35
CA VAL A 325 3.65 4.02 -12.61
C VAL A 325 4.86 4.94 -12.59
N LEU A 326 6.04 4.41 -12.24
CA LEU A 326 7.28 5.20 -12.19
C LEU A 326 7.68 5.73 -13.58
N ASP A 327 7.55 4.90 -14.62
CA ASP A 327 7.84 5.29 -16.00
C ASP A 327 6.90 6.42 -16.49
N ALA A 328 5.63 6.39 -16.04
CA ALA A 328 4.63 7.38 -16.41
C ALA A 328 4.83 8.74 -15.73
N MET A 329 5.60 8.81 -14.65
CA MET A 329 5.96 10.07 -14.00
C MET A 329 6.91 10.92 -14.86
N GLY A 330 7.50 10.36 -15.92
CA GLY A 330 8.45 11.07 -16.79
C GLY A 330 9.81 11.35 -16.13
N GLU A 331 10.06 10.83 -14.96
CA GLU A 331 11.33 10.93 -14.26
C GLU A 331 11.98 9.54 -14.21
N ASN A 332 13.23 9.44 -14.64
CA ASN A 332 14.08 8.31 -14.23
C ASN A 332 14.34 8.48 -12.74
N PRO A 333 13.80 7.60 -11.88
CA PRO A 333 14.05 7.69 -10.45
C PRO A 333 15.50 7.42 -10.10
#